data_a117dcd569b44b8d564a13ea11413175
#
_entry.id   a117dcd569b44b8d564a13ea11413175
#
_cell.length_a   1.000
_cell.length_b   1.000
_cell.length_c   1.000
_cell.angle_alpha   90.00
_cell.angle_beta   90.00
_cell.angle_gamma   90.00
#
_symmetry.space_group_name_H-M   'P 1'
#
loop_
_entity.id
_entity.type
_entity.pdbx_description
1 polymer ?
#
loop_
_entity_poly.entity_id
_entity_poly.type
_entity_poly.pdbx_seq_one_letter_code
_entity_poly.pdbx_strand_id
1 'polypeptide(L)'
;NTRLVGSEMCIRDRYISVVCYVLYSKSKSFDSIFGEIIISASILIWAVRLGSFLFLRIKKAGEDKRFREFKKSWSRWLLTWTTSGMWVTICSLCALTAISSNSVIEIGLLFYLGLFLFITGIIIEIVADLQKTKFRSIPTNKEKFISTGLWSKSRHPNYFGEITLWFGISIMSFSNLNGLELITLISPIFTYWLLVYVSGVNILEKNGQKKWGHLE
;
A
#
# COMPACT_ATOMS: atom_id res chain seq x y z
N ASN A 1 7.35 -22.79 6.53
CA ASN A 1 7.51 -21.76 5.48
C ASN A 1 6.23 -20.94 5.21
N THR A 2 5.07 -21.49 5.48
CA THR A 2 3.76 -20.78 5.46
C THR A 2 3.58 -19.81 6.62
N ARG A 3 4.35 -19.91 7.71
CA ARG A 3 4.24 -19.06 8.90
C ARG A 3 4.61 -17.59 8.65
N LEU A 4 5.47 -17.31 7.67
CA LEU A 4 5.88 -15.95 7.31
C LEU A 4 4.79 -15.19 6.57
N VAL A 5 4.14 -15.88 5.62
CA VAL A 5 3.00 -15.34 4.89
C VAL A 5 1.85 -15.06 5.84
N GLY A 6 1.62 -15.98 6.80
CA GLY A 6 0.62 -15.81 7.84
C GLY A 6 0.85 -14.58 8.72
N SER A 7 2.10 -14.20 8.97
CA SER A 7 2.38 -13.06 9.84
C SER A 7 2.28 -11.70 9.12
N GLU A 8 2.72 -11.56 7.86
CA GLU A 8 2.46 -10.35 7.06
C GLU A 8 0.95 -10.13 6.85
N MET A 9 0.20 -11.20 6.61
CA MET A 9 -1.27 -11.15 6.60
C MET A 9 -1.82 -10.77 7.98
N CYS A 10 -1.29 -11.30 9.07
CA CYS A 10 -1.78 -11.06 10.42
C CYS A 10 -1.68 -9.58 10.86
N ILE A 11 -0.66 -8.85 10.41
CA ILE A 11 -0.55 -7.40 10.67
C ILE A 11 -1.67 -6.65 9.94
N ARG A 12 -1.93 -7.00 8.69
CA ARG A 12 -3.01 -6.41 7.89
C ARG A 12 -4.39 -6.79 8.40
N ASP A 13 -4.57 -8.05 8.84
CA ASP A 13 -5.82 -8.53 9.45
C ASP A 13 -6.14 -7.79 10.75
N ARG A 14 -5.14 -7.55 11.61
CA ARG A 14 -5.29 -6.73 12.82
C ARG A 14 -5.69 -5.30 12.49
N TYR A 15 -5.11 -4.74 11.43
CA TYR A 15 -5.44 -3.41 10.96
C TYR A 15 -6.91 -3.33 10.50
N ILE A 16 -7.34 -4.28 9.69
CA ILE A 16 -8.74 -4.43 9.26
C ILE A 16 -9.66 -4.54 10.47
N SER A 17 -9.29 -5.34 11.47
CA SER A 17 -10.05 -5.51 12.70
C SER A 17 -10.19 -4.20 13.48
N VAL A 18 -9.12 -3.38 13.55
CA VAL A 18 -9.19 -2.05 14.20
C VAL A 18 -10.15 -1.13 13.46
N VAL A 19 -10.08 -1.07 12.12
CA VAL A 19 -11.01 -0.26 11.31
C VAL A 19 -12.45 -0.73 11.53
N CYS A 20 -12.70 -2.03 11.47
CA CYS A 20 -14.03 -2.60 11.72
C CYS A 20 -14.53 -2.30 13.14
N TYR A 21 -13.67 -2.37 14.15
CA TYR A 21 -14.00 -2.04 15.52
C TYR A 21 -14.39 -0.57 15.69
N VAL A 22 -13.60 0.35 15.10
CA VAL A 22 -13.88 1.80 15.13
C VAL A 22 -15.22 2.10 14.46
N LEU A 23 -15.50 1.47 13.31
CA LEU A 23 -16.81 1.62 12.63
C LEU A 23 -17.96 1.09 13.49
N TYR A 24 -17.79 -0.07 14.11
CA TYR A 24 -18.81 -0.66 14.98
C TYR A 24 -19.09 0.17 16.23
N SER A 25 -18.04 0.77 16.82
CA SER A 25 -18.16 1.59 18.04
C SER A 25 -18.86 2.94 17.82
N LYS A 26 -18.92 3.44 16.57
CA LYS A 26 -19.64 4.66 16.24
C LYS A 26 -21.14 4.39 16.11
N SER A 27 -21.89 4.64 17.18
CA SER A 27 -23.36 4.58 17.19
C SER A 27 -24.01 5.77 16.47
N LYS A 28 -23.69 5.97 15.18
CA LYS A 28 -24.23 7.03 14.33
C LYS A 28 -25.25 6.47 13.33
N SER A 29 -26.14 7.31 12.81
CA SER A 29 -27.00 6.92 11.68
C SER A 29 -26.19 6.56 10.44
N PHE A 30 -26.74 5.71 9.57
CA PHE A 30 -26.05 5.22 8.37
C PHE A 30 -25.56 6.38 7.48
N ASP A 31 -26.38 7.40 7.27
CA ASP A 31 -26.02 8.56 6.44
C ASP A 31 -24.84 9.35 7.01
N SER A 32 -24.69 9.36 8.33
CA SER A 32 -23.58 10.08 8.98
C SER A 32 -22.25 9.31 8.99
N ILE A 33 -22.24 8.01 8.66
CA ILE A 33 -21.02 7.17 8.62
C ILE A 33 -20.64 6.73 7.21
N PHE A 34 -21.35 7.21 6.19
CA PHE A 34 -21.14 6.73 4.82
C PHE A 34 -19.72 7.05 4.31
N GLY A 35 -19.18 8.22 4.62
CA GLY A 35 -17.80 8.59 4.29
C GLY A 35 -16.76 7.68 4.94
N GLU A 36 -16.95 7.37 6.23
CA GLU A 36 -16.09 6.46 6.99
C GLU A 36 -16.12 5.04 6.42
N ILE A 37 -17.29 4.57 5.99
CA ILE A 37 -17.44 3.26 5.34
C ILE A 37 -16.64 3.23 4.03
N ILE A 38 -16.72 4.25 3.19
CA ILE A 38 -15.97 4.30 1.92
C ILE A 38 -14.47 4.30 2.17
N ILE A 39 -13.97 5.12 3.10
CA ILE A 39 -12.55 5.16 3.43
C ILE A 39 -12.08 3.81 3.98
N SER A 40 -12.85 3.20 4.89
CA SER A 40 -12.53 1.90 5.46
C SER A 40 -12.55 0.79 4.41
N ALA A 41 -13.53 0.80 3.52
CA ALA A 41 -13.61 -0.13 2.39
C ALA A 41 -12.41 0.04 1.45
N SER A 42 -11.97 1.26 1.20
CA SER A 42 -10.78 1.56 0.37
C SER A 42 -9.52 0.93 0.96
N ILE A 43 -9.30 1.09 2.27
CA ILE A 43 -8.17 0.48 2.97
C ILE A 43 -8.27 -1.05 2.94
N LEU A 44 -9.47 -1.60 3.14
CA LEU A 44 -9.72 -3.04 3.09
C LEU A 44 -9.41 -3.62 1.70
N ILE A 45 -9.90 -2.96 0.64
CA ILE A 45 -9.63 -3.35 -0.76
C ILE A 45 -8.13 -3.36 -1.03
N TRP A 46 -7.41 -2.30 -0.63
CA TRP A 46 -5.96 -2.25 -0.76
C TRP A 46 -5.27 -3.40 0.00
N ALA A 47 -5.64 -3.63 1.26
CA ALA A 47 -5.03 -4.65 2.10
C ALA A 47 -5.26 -6.08 1.57
N VAL A 48 -6.49 -6.39 1.17
CA VAL A 48 -6.86 -7.69 0.60
C VAL A 48 -6.13 -7.91 -0.73
N ARG A 49 -6.13 -6.90 -1.61
CA ARG A 49 -5.45 -6.97 -2.90
C ARG A 49 -3.95 -7.22 -2.74
N LEU A 50 -3.27 -6.40 -1.95
CA LEU A 50 -1.82 -6.52 -1.77
C LEU A 50 -1.46 -7.82 -1.02
N GLY A 51 -2.24 -8.19 0.00
CA GLY A 51 -2.06 -9.43 0.75
C GLY A 51 -2.21 -10.67 -0.15
N SER A 52 -3.28 -10.72 -0.95
CA SER A 52 -3.52 -11.81 -1.88
C SER A 52 -2.43 -11.92 -2.95
N PHE A 53 -2.01 -10.80 -3.53
CA PHE A 53 -0.92 -10.75 -4.50
C PHE A 53 0.39 -11.29 -3.94
N LEU A 54 0.78 -10.85 -2.74
CA LEU A 54 2.01 -11.31 -2.07
C LEU A 54 1.91 -12.79 -1.70
N PHE A 55 0.75 -13.24 -1.20
CA PHE A 55 0.52 -14.64 -0.86
C PHE A 55 0.68 -15.55 -2.07
N LEU A 56 0.00 -15.24 -3.19
CA LEU A 56 0.07 -16.03 -4.40
C LEU A 56 1.49 -16.06 -4.98
N ARG A 57 2.20 -14.92 -4.94
CA ARG A 57 3.59 -14.82 -5.38
C ARG A 57 4.52 -15.73 -4.56
N ILE A 58 4.39 -15.72 -3.22
CA ILE A 58 5.22 -16.52 -2.33
C ILE A 58 4.86 -18.01 -2.47
N LYS A 59 3.57 -18.34 -2.59
CA LYS A 59 3.12 -19.72 -2.84
C LYS A 59 3.74 -20.30 -4.11
N LYS A 60 3.83 -19.51 -5.18
CA LYS A 60 4.46 -19.90 -6.45
C LYS A 60 5.99 -20.00 -6.35
N ALA A 61 6.63 -19.13 -5.59
CA ALA A 61 8.09 -19.08 -5.44
C ALA A 61 8.64 -20.03 -4.37
N GLY A 62 7.79 -20.60 -3.50
CA GLY A 62 8.14 -21.45 -2.37
C GLY A 62 8.62 -20.69 -1.14
N GLU A 63 9.35 -19.58 -1.31
CA GLU A 63 9.82 -18.71 -0.22
C GLU A 63 10.00 -17.26 -0.68
N ASP A 64 9.96 -16.33 0.25
CA ASP A 64 10.42 -14.95 -0.01
C ASP A 64 11.91 -14.82 0.32
N LYS A 65 12.74 -14.81 -0.73
CA LYS A 65 14.20 -14.74 -0.61
C LYS A 65 14.70 -13.48 0.10
N ARG A 66 13.91 -12.39 0.08
CA ARG A 66 14.27 -11.11 0.72
C ARG A 66 14.44 -11.25 2.22
N PHE A 67 13.65 -12.13 2.84
CA PHE A 67 13.67 -12.33 4.30
C PHE A 67 14.62 -13.44 4.76
N ARG A 68 15.33 -14.12 3.85
CA ARG A 68 16.21 -15.24 4.21
C ARG A 68 17.29 -14.86 5.22
N GLU A 69 17.92 -13.70 5.05
CA GLU A 69 18.96 -13.22 5.96
C GLU A 69 18.38 -12.66 7.28
N PHE A 70 17.21 -12.04 7.22
CA PHE A 70 16.56 -11.49 8.42
C PHE A 70 16.08 -12.58 9.37
N LYS A 71 15.70 -13.75 8.86
CA LYS A 71 15.28 -14.91 9.67
C LYS A 71 16.39 -15.51 10.54
N LYS A 72 17.65 -15.26 10.23
CA LYS A 72 18.79 -15.80 10.97
C LYS A 72 19.00 -15.14 12.34
N SER A 73 18.44 -13.96 12.58
CA SER A 73 18.58 -13.21 13.82
C SER A 73 17.22 -12.72 14.32
N TRP A 74 16.88 -13.04 15.57
CA TRP A 74 15.63 -12.64 16.19
C TRP A 74 15.46 -11.11 16.21
N SER A 75 16.51 -10.36 16.51
CA SER A 75 16.48 -8.89 16.53
C SER A 75 16.21 -8.27 15.17
N ARG A 76 16.86 -8.77 14.11
CA ARG A 76 16.60 -8.33 12.73
C ARG A 76 15.19 -8.67 12.29
N TRP A 77 14.71 -9.83 12.68
CA TRP A 77 13.36 -10.29 12.44
C TRP A 77 12.33 -9.37 13.11
N LEU A 78 12.49 -9.08 14.41
CA LEU A 78 11.64 -8.16 15.15
C LEU A 78 11.65 -6.76 14.53
N LEU A 79 12.84 -6.23 14.18
CA LEU A 79 12.97 -4.93 13.52
C LEU A 79 12.20 -4.87 12.20
N THR A 80 12.31 -5.90 11.37
CA THR A 80 11.60 -5.98 10.09
C THR A 80 10.09 -5.93 10.29
N TRP A 81 9.58 -6.64 11.29
CA TRP A 81 8.15 -6.65 11.62
C TRP A 81 7.65 -5.32 12.16
N THR A 82 8.40 -4.74 13.10
CA THR A 82 8.07 -3.44 13.68
C THR A 82 8.05 -2.37 12.59
N THR A 83 9.04 -2.36 11.70
CA THR A 83 9.12 -1.42 10.58
C THR A 83 7.95 -1.60 9.61
N SER A 84 7.56 -2.86 9.31
CA SER A 84 6.41 -3.13 8.44
C SER A 84 5.10 -2.68 9.07
N GLY A 85 4.89 -2.91 10.37
CA GLY A 85 3.72 -2.43 11.09
C GLY A 85 3.67 -0.90 11.17
N MET A 86 4.79 -0.27 11.48
CA MET A 86 4.92 1.18 11.51
C MET A 86 4.62 1.81 10.14
N TRP A 87 5.11 1.22 9.06
CA TRP A 87 4.81 1.70 7.71
C TRP A 87 3.30 1.72 7.44
N VAL A 88 2.61 0.60 7.65
CA VAL A 88 1.15 0.53 7.42
C VAL A 88 0.41 1.55 8.29
N THR A 89 0.80 1.68 9.56
CA THR A 89 0.17 2.62 10.51
C THR A 89 0.35 4.07 10.05
N ILE A 90 1.56 4.47 9.65
CA ILE A 90 1.81 5.87 9.23
C ILE A 90 1.12 6.16 7.90
N CYS A 91 1.16 5.25 6.92
CA CYS A 91 0.48 5.46 5.63
C CYS A 91 -1.02 5.68 5.77
N SER A 92 -1.64 5.05 6.74
CA SER A 92 -3.09 5.13 6.96
C SER A 92 -3.50 6.05 8.10
N LEU A 93 -2.54 6.75 8.72
CA LEU A 93 -2.77 7.56 9.92
C LEU A 93 -3.87 8.61 9.72
N CYS A 94 -3.88 9.34 8.59
CA CYS A 94 -4.90 10.35 8.32
C CYS A 94 -6.31 9.73 8.18
N ALA A 95 -6.41 8.56 7.54
CA ALA A 95 -7.67 7.85 7.43
C ALA A 95 -8.19 7.34 8.77
N LEU A 96 -7.29 6.76 9.60
CA LEU A 96 -7.64 6.32 10.95
C LEU A 96 -8.12 7.47 11.82
N THR A 97 -7.41 8.60 11.76
CA THR A 97 -7.79 9.80 12.50
C THR A 97 -9.15 10.31 12.04
N ALA A 98 -9.39 10.41 10.73
CA ALA A 98 -10.68 10.84 10.20
C ALA A 98 -11.83 9.90 10.61
N ILE A 99 -11.62 8.58 10.55
CA ILE A 99 -12.62 7.59 10.97
C ILE A 99 -12.87 7.68 12.50
N SER A 100 -11.83 7.94 13.29
CA SER A 100 -11.93 8.02 14.76
C SER A 100 -12.46 9.37 15.25
N SER A 101 -12.41 10.42 14.44
CA SER A 101 -12.91 11.76 14.78
C SER A 101 -14.43 11.73 15.07
N ASN A 102 -14.88 12.61 15.94
CA ASN A 102 -16.30 12.76 16.26
C ASN A 102 -17.08 13.54 15.18
N SER A 103 -16.38 14.21 14.27
CA SER A 103 -16.99 14.92 13.15
C SER A 103 -17.43 13.95 12.05
N VAL A 104 -18.39 14.37 11.23
CA VAL A 104 -18.88 13.58 10.08
C VAL A 104 -18.00 13.93 8.86
N ILE A 105 -17.62 12.91 8.10
CA ILE A 105 -16.87 13.12 6.85
C ILE A 105 -17.79 13.75 5.82
N GLU A 106 -17.48 14.97 5.39
CA GLU A 106 -18.25 15.66 4.37
C GLU A 106 -17.99 15.05 2.99
N ILE A 107 -19.09 14.62 2.35
CA ILE A 107 -19.05 14.03 1.00
C ILE A 107 -19.27 15.14 -0.03
N GLY A 108 -18.23 15.94 -0.24
CA GLY A 108 -18.18 17.01 -1.23
C GLY A 108 -17.28 16.70 -2.41
N LEU A 109 -16.96 17.72 -3.20
CA LEU A 109 -16.12 17.61 -4.40
C LEU A 109 -14.74 17.00 -4.09
N LEU A 110 -14.12 17.41 -2.97
CA LEU A 110 -12.81 16.87 -2.54
C LEU A 110 -12.88 15.38 -2.24
N PHE A 111 -13.96 14.93 -1.59
CA PHE A 111 -14.15 13.50 -1.31
C PHE A 111 -14.21 12.69 -2.61
N TYR A 112 -14.99 13.13 -3.59
CA TYR A 112 -15.09 12.44 -4.90
C TYR A 112 -13.77 12.48 -5.67
N LEU A 113 -13.03 13.59 -5.60
CA LEU A 113 -11.68 13.69 -6.18
C LEU A 113 -10.73 12.67 -5.53
N GLY A 114 -10.75 12.58 -4.20
CA GLY A 114 -9.96 11.60 -3.46
C GLY A 114 -10.32 10.16 -3.83
N LEU A 115 -11.60 9.84 -3.92
CA LEU A 115 -12.10 8.53 -4.35
C LEU A 115 -11.68 8.19 -5.78
N PHE A 116 -11.75 9.15 -6.70
CA PHE A 116 -11.27 8.99 -8.07
C PHE A 116 -9.78 8.68 -8.13
N LEU A 117 -8.96 9.40 -7.35
CA LEU A 117 -7.53 9.14 -7.26
C LEU A 117 -7.24 7.76 -6.65
N PHE A 118 -7.98 7.35 -5.61
CA PHE A 118 -7.87 6.01 -5.04
C PHE A 118 -8.15 4.93 -6.10
N ILE A 119 -9.26 5.03 -6.81
CA ILE A 119 -9.65 4.05 -7.84
C ILE A 119 -8.60 4.03 -8.96
N THR A 120 -8.17 5.18 -9.43
CA THR A 120 -7.14 5.28 -10.47
C THR A 120 -5.83 4.66 -10.02
N GLY A 121 -5.38 4.97 -8.82
CA GLY A 121 -4.14 4.45 -8.24
C GLY A 121 -4.16 2.93 -8.11
N ILE A 122 -5.23 2.36 -7.59
CA ILE A 122 -5.34 0.90 -7.40
C ILE A 122 -5.43 0.16 -8.75
N ILE A 123 -6.09 0.74 -9.76
CA ILE A 123 -6.14 0.16 -11.11
C ILE A 123 -4.75 0.16 -11.73
N ILE A 124 -4.01 1.28 -11.67
CA ILE A 124 -2.64 1.38 -12.18
C ILE A 124 -1.76 0.33 -11.52
N GLU A 125 -1.83 0.18 -10.20
CA GLU A 125 -1.03 -0.79 -9.44
C GLU A 125 -1.36 -2.23 -9.84
N ILE A 126 -2.64 -2.60 -9.93
CA ILE A 126 -3.10 -3.92 -10.36
C ILE A 126 -2.59 -4.24 -11.78
N VAL A 127 -2.80 -3.33 -12.72
CA VAL A 127 -2.41 -3.51 -14.13
C VAL A 127 -0.89 -3.64 -14.24
N ALA A 128 -0.13 -2.80 -13.55
CA ALA A 128 1.33 -2.85 -13.54
C ALA A 128 1.85 -4.20 -13.00
N ASP A 129 1.30 -4.67 -11.89
CA ASP A 129 1.68 -5.95 -11.28
C ASP A 129 1.31 -7.15 -12.16
N LEU A 130 0.15 -7.13 -12.81
CA LEU A 130 -0.27 -8.16 -13.77
C LEU A 130 0.64 -8.19 -15.00
N GLN A 131 0.95 -7.03 -15.59
CA GLN A 131 1.89 -6.93 -16.71
C GLN A 131 3.26 -7.50 -16.34
N LYS A 132 3.80 -7.13 -15.18
CA LYS A 132 5.09 -7.63 -14.68
C LYS A 132 5.06 -9.13 -14.43
N THR A 133 3.99 -9.64 -13.84
CA THR A 133 3.82 -11.08 -13.58
C THR A 133 3.76 -11.87 -14.87
N LYS A 134 2.98 -11.42 -15.86
CA LYS A 134 2.88 -12.01 -17.19
C LYS A 134 4.23 -12.00 -17.91
N PHE A 135 4.92 -10.87 -17.90
CA PHE A 135 6.25 -10.74 -18.51
C PHE A 135 7.26 -11.73 -17.91
N ARG A 136 7.28 -11.85 -16.58
CA ARG A 136 8.19 -12.75 -15.87
C ARG A 136 7.82 -14.23 -15.95
N SER A 137 6.61 -14.59 -16.34
CA SER A 137 6.20 -15.98 -16.56
C SER A 137 6.80 -16.59 -17.83
N ILE A 138 7.27 -15.77 -18.75
CA ILE A 138 7.90 -16.20 -20.00
C ILE A 138 9.40 -16.48 -19.74
N PRO A 139 9.90 -17.72 -19.94
CA PRO A 139 11.28 -18.07 -19.61
C PRO A 139 12.34 -17.22 -20.33
N THR A 140 12.09 -16.83 -21.58
CA THR A 140 12.99 -16.00 -22.40
C THR A 140 13.13 -14.56 -21.90
N ASN A 141 12.26 -14.12 -20.96
CA ASN A 141 12.27 -12.78 -20.39
C ASN A 141 13.00 -12.70 -19.03
N LYS A 142 13.58 -13.80 -18.54
CA LYS A 142 14.26 -13.82 -17.23
C LYS A 142 15.37 -12.78 -17.10
N GLU A 143 16.14 -12.58 -18.18
CA GLU A 143 17.26 -11.63 -18.21
C GLU A 143 16.91 -10.28 -18.84
N LYS A 144 15.66 -10.07 -19.23
CA LYS A 144 15.19 -8.82 -19.85
C LYS A 144 14.48 -7.92 -18.82
N PHE A 145 14.48 -6.62 -19.04
CA PHE A 145 13.61 -5.69 -18.35
C PHE A 145 12.30 -5.49 -19.11
N ILE A 146 11.24 -5.21 -18.39
CA ILE A 146 9.93 -4.95 -18.99
C ILE A 146 9.87 -3.50 -19.48
N SER A 147 9.47 -3.32 -20.75
CA SER A 147 9.34 -2.01 -21.42
C SER A 147 8.03 -1.84 -22.17
N THR A 148 7.01 -2.64 -21.84
CA THR A 148 5.71 -2.63 -22.54
C THR A 148 4.57 -2.19 -21.62
N GLY A 149 3.49 -1.67 -22.18
CA GLY A 149 2.31 -1.22 -21.43
C GLY A 149 2.63 -0.05 -20.50
N LEU A 150 2.24 -0.11 -19.24
CA LEU A 150 2.54 0.94 -18.26
C LEU A 150 4.06 1.10 -17.99
N TRP A 151 4.81 0.01 -18.16
CA TRP A 151 6.27 -0.01 -17.97
C TRP A 151 7.04 0.68 -19.10
N SER A 152 6.40 1.01 -20.23
CA SER A 152 6.98 1.89 -21.25
C SER A 152 6.92 3.36 -20.89
N LYS A 153 6.02 3.74 -19.97
CA LYS A 153 5.81 5.15 -19.58
C LYS A 153 6.49 5.50 -18.25
N SER A 154 6.71 4.51 -17.39
CA SER A 154 7.36 4.67 -16.08
C SER A 154 8.15 3.41 -15.73
N ARG A 155 9.30 3.57 -15.08
CA ARG A 155 10.10 2.46 -14.55
C ARG A 155 9.44 1.77 -13.35
N HIS A 156 8.54 2.48 -12.65
CA HIS A 156 7.89 2.00 -11.43
C HIS A 156 6.39 2.38 -11.39
N PRO A 157 5.58 1.94 -12.38
CA PRO A 157 4.17 2.34 -12.45
C PRO A 157 3.35 1.83 -11.27
N ASN A 158 3.71 0.69 -10.67
CA ASN A 158 3.08 0.17 -9.47
C ASN A 158 3.29 1.09 -8.25
N TYR A 159 4.48 1.67 -8.07
CA TYR A 159 4.71 2.63 -6.98
C TYR A 159 3.97 3.95 -7.21
N PHE A 160 3.91 4.40 -8.47
CA PHE A 160 3.08 5.55 -8.81
C PHE A 160 1.61 5.30 -8.45
N GLY A 161 1.08 4.12 -8.77
CA GLY A 161 -0.26 3.71 -8.37
C GLY A 161 -0.47 3.74 -6.86
N GLU A 162 0.48 3.17 -6.10
CA GLU A 162 0.41 3.13 -4.63
C GLU A 162 0.48 4.53 -3.99
N ILE A 163 1.35 5.41 -4.48
CA ILE A 163 1.41 6.80 -4.01
C ILE A 163 0.09 7.52 -4.31
N THR A 164 -0.46 7.33 -5.52
CA THR A 164 -1.70 7.97 -5.94
C THR A 164 -2.89 7.53 -5.10
N LEU A 165 -3.02 6.24 -4.78
CA LEU A 165 -4.13 5.75 -3.97
C LEU A 165 -4.07 6.25 -2.52
N TRP A 166 -2.88 6.31 -1.90
CA TRP A 166 -2.72 6.85 -0.55
C TRP A 166 -2.96 8.36 -0.50
N PHE A 167 -2.56 9.08 -1.54
CA PHE A 167 -2.90 10.49 -1.69
C PHE A 167 -4.42 10.69 -1.82
N GLY A 168 -5.10 9.81 -2.58
CA GLY A 168 -6.56 9.80 -2.70
C GLY A 168 -7.25 9.58 -1.35
N ILE A 169 -6.79 8.59 -0.56
CA ILE A 169 -7.31 8.34 0.80
C ILE A 169 -7.12 9.58 1.69
N SER A 170 -5.98 10.25 1.60
CA SER A 170 -5.69 11.45 2.40
C SER A 170 -6.61 12.61 2.02
N ILE A 171 -6.93 12.79 0.74
CA ILE A 171 -7.88 13.81 0.27
C ILE A 171 -9.31 13.50 0.76
N MET A 172 -9.74 12.24 0.71
CA MET A 172 -11.05 11.85 1.25
C MET A 172 -11.17 12.16 2.75
N SER A 173 -10.06 12.01 3.49
CA SER A 173 -10.02 12.23 4.93
C SER A 173 -9.92 13.70 5.33
N PHE A 174 -9.47 14.57 4.42
CA PHE A 174 -9.06 15.94 4.71
C PHE A 174 -10.18 16.78 5.35
N SER A 175 -11.41 16.70 4.85
CA SER A 175 -12.54 17.51 5.31
C SER A 175 -12.91 17.29 6.79
N ASN A 176 -12.47 16.18 7.36
CA ASN A 176 -12.80 15.77 8.73
C ASN A 176 -11.66 16.02 9.74
N LEU A 177 -10.48 16.41 9.25
CA LEU A 177 -9.32 16.65 10.10
C LEU A 177 -9.29 18.11 10.59
N ASN A 178 -9.18 18.30 11.90
CA ASN A 178 -9.18 19.62 12.53
C ASN A 178 -8.01 19.80 13.51
N GLY A 179 -7.48 21.01 13.60
CA GLY A 179 -6.43 21.35 14.57
C GLY A 179 -5.21 20.44 14.47
N LEU A 180 -4.87 19.74 15.56
CA LEU A 180 -3.72 18.83 15.61
C LEU A 180 -3.87 17.59 14.72
N GLU A 181 -5.08 17.21 14.34
CA GLU A 181 -5.33 16.07 13.45
C GLU A 181 -4.73 16.30 12.06
N LEU A 182 -4.55 17.55 11.63
CA LEU A 182 -3.90 17.91 10.36
C LEU A 182 -2.44 17.42 10.27
N ILE A 183 -1.77 17.17 11.39
CA ILE A 183 -0.42 16.59 11.41
C ILE A 183 -0.42 15.21 10.74
N THR A 184 -1.55 14.51 10.78
CA THR A 184 -1.68 13.18 10.17
C THR A 184 -1.60 13.19 8.65
N LEU A 185 -1.73 14.35 7.99
CA LEU A 185 -1.46 14.53 6.56
C LEU A 185 0.01 14.31 6.18
N ILE A 186 0.88 14.03 7.15
CA ILE A 186 2.21 13.48 6.87
C ILE A 186 2.14 12.12 6.15
N SER A 187 1.02 11.38 6.26
CA SER A 187 0.82 10.05 5.68
C SER A 187 1.20 9.95 4.19
N PRO A 188 0.65 10.75 3.26
CA PRO A 188 1.00 10.65 1.85
C PRO A 188 2.45 11.08 1.58
N ILE A 189 2.98 12.05 2.33
CA ILE A 189 4.38 12.50 2.23
C ILE A 189 5.31 11.37 2.66
N PHE A 190 5.00 10.70 3.77
CA PHE A 190 5.75 9.56 4.26
C PHE A 190 5.70 8.39 3.28
N THR A 191 4.53 8.08 2.70
CA THR A 191 4.39 7.03 1.69
C THR A 191 5.28 7.30 0.48
N TYR A 192 5.27 8.52 -0.04
CA TYR A 192 6.14 8.94 -1.12
C TYR A 192 7.62 8.79 -0.75
N TRP A 193 8.03 9.35 0.38
CA TRP A 193 9.41 9.28 0.86
C TRP A 193 9.89 7.83 1.04
N LEU A 194 9.08 7.00 1.65
CA LEU A 194 9.41 5.59 1.88
C LEU A 194 9.60 4.82 0.58
N LEU A 195 8.65 4.95 -0.36
CA LEU A 195 8.68 4.21 -1.61
C LEU A 195 9.78 4.70 -2.56
N VAL A 196 10.06 5.99 -2.58
CA VAL A 196 11.07 6.55 -3.49
C VAL A 196 12.48 6.41 -2.91
N TYR A 197 12.68 6.79 -1.65
CA TYR A 197 14.03 6.96 -1.08
C TYR A 197 14.51 5.80 -0.21
N VAL A 198 13.61 5.11 0.51
CA VAL A 198 14.01 4.12 1.52
C VAL A 198 13.96 2.69 1.01
N SER A 199 12.81 2.24 0.52
CA SER A 199 12.57 0.82 0.29
C SER A 199 12.31 0.42 -1.15
N GLY A 200 11.97 1.36 -2.01
CA GLY A 200 11.44 1.07 -3.34
C GLY A 200 12.42 1.41 -4.47
N VAL A 201 12.20 2.57 -5.06
CA VAL A 201 12.84 2.99 -6.32
C VAL A 201 14.36 2.92 -6.25
N ASN A 202 14.98 3.53 -5.24
CA ASN A 202 16.45 3.58 -5.11
C ASN A 202 17.11 2.19 -5.10
N ILE A 203 16.52 1.23 -4.40
CA ILE A 203 17.07 -0.14 -4.33
C ILE A 203 16.91 -0.84 -5.68
N LEU A 204 15.74 -0.66 -6.32
CA LEU A 204 15.47 -1.28 -7.60
C LEU A 204 16.30 -0.68 -8.74
N GLU A 205 16.50 0.65 -8.75
CA GLU A 205 17.36 1.32 -9.73
C GLU A 205 18.83 0.85 -9.61
N LYS A 206 19.37 0.82 -8.39
CA LYS A 206 20.72 0.29 -8.15
C LYS A 206 20.89 -1.15 -8.63
N ASN A 207 19.88 -2.00 -8.37
CA ASN A 207 19.91 -3.40 -8.81
C ASN A 207 19.68 -3.52 -10.32
N GLY A 208 18.84 -2.67 -10.90
CA GLY A 208 18.61 -2.59 -12.35
C GLY A 208 19.88 -2.17 -13.09
N GLN A 209 20.55 -1.14 -12.61
CA GLN A 209 21.79 -0.65 -13.21
C GLN A 209 22.93 -1.68 -13.14
N LYS A 210 23.05 -2.41 -12.04
CA LYS A 210 24.00 -3.52 -11.94
C LYS A 210 23.70 -4.65 -12.93
N LYS A 211 22.44 -4.91 -13.23
CA LYS A 211 22.03 -6.04 -14.07
C LYS A 211 21.94 -5.70 -15.55
N TRP A 212 21.55 -4.48 -15.89
CA TRP A 212 21.23 -4.07 -17.26
C TRP A 212 21.93 -2.79 -17.74
N GLY A 213 22.70 -2.12 -16.89
CA GLY A 213 23.37 -0.86 -17.26
C GLY A 213 24.39 -0.98 -18.40
N HIS A 214 24.73 -2.20 -18.83
CA HIS A 214 25.57 -2.47 -19.99
C HIS A 214 24.77 -2.58 -21.31
N LEU A 215 23.46 -2.45 -21.26
CA LEU A 215 22.56 -2.54 -22.42
C LEU A 215 22.13 -1.16 -22.95
N GLU A 216 22.65 -0.06 -22.40
CA GLU A 216 22.45 1.32 -22.88
C GLU A 216 23.43 1.68 -23.98
#